data_b417b54a1867eae405b55372b6b206a8
#
_entry.id   b417b54a1867eae405b55372b6b206a8
#
_cell.length_a   1.000
_cell.length_b   1.000
_cell.length_c   1.000
_cell.angle_alpha   90.00
_cell.angle_beta   90.00
_cell.angle_gamma   90.00
#
_symmetry.space_group_name_H-M   'P 1'
#
loop_
_entity.id
_entity.type
_entity.pdbx_description
1 polymer ?
#
loop_
_entity_poly.entity_id
_entity_poly.type
_entity_poly.pdbx_seq_one_letter_code
_entity_poly.pdbx_strand_id
1 'polypeptide(L)'
;MDQTIRINMITKSKHLTIGALFVAAAITATGLAATPAHEVKPLSGDLATEYKLDPAFYQKSAWVQDILIATSKRVSDYTILEAAYQFEMVMEAIKPEVAKRIRERKVLCILVARDELTSDVPQFKSDKTGRELDFYNWRERGFLTTIDGRSAVLFAEEDVMEYEGGMQLESILIHEFGHVIDGAGFDESQRRKLTEAFTQAKSKGLWNDGRAAQRFRRVTGEEPVSLLDALVKAFPKQSPELIKRCLDGGDILVNEKPTNAAVKITGKDKVLIVFGGDKECYAGKNQAEYFAEGVQSWFDTNRTMDHDHNHIHTRQQLRDYDPGLAKLCEEVLGDSEWRFISPRMRAGKDHLQGYDPAQSPTVVKSDFIETAAQDYYDEYWTDYWQRLRDKYPAKS
;
A
#
# COMPACT_ATOMS: atom_id res chain seq x y z
N MET A 1 33.87 -52.53 35.30
CA MET A 1 34.97 -52.01 36.13
C MET A 1 34.73 -50.53 36.33
N ASP A 2 34.18 -50.34 37.30
CA ASP A 2 33.91 -49.51 38.45
C ASP A 2 35.14 -48.72 38.87
N GLN A 3 35.05 -47.43 39.02
CA GLN A 3 35.69 -46.68 40.12
C GLN A 3 35.15 -45.25 40.25
N THR A 4 34.30 -45.14 41.22
CA THR A 4 33.86 -43.95 41.93
C THR A 4 35.00 -43.38 42.76
N ILE A 5 35.26 -42.07 42.69
CA ILE A 5 36.03 -41.37 43.72
C ILE A 5 35.23 -40.21 44.24
N ARG A 6 34.81 -40.33 45.51
CA ARG A 6 34.31 -39.24 46.39
C ARG A 6 35.54 -38.55 47.02
N ILE A 7 35.53 -37.20 47.08
CA ILE A 7 36.35 -36.45 48.06
C ILE A 7 35.52 -35.36 48.72
N ASN A 8 35.65 -35.32 50.04
CA ASN A 8 34.91 -34.59 51.03
C ASN A 8 35.15 -33.05 51.09
N MET A 9 34.12 -32.42 51.62
CA MET A 9 34.11 -31.03 52.11
C MET A 9 35.19 -30.69 53.15
N ILE A 10 35.70 -29.49 53.10
CA ILE A 10 36.08 -28.70 54.27
C ILE A 10 35.70 -27.24 54.08
N THR A 11 34.82 -26.79 54.94
CA THR A 11 34.35 -25.40 55.14
C THR A 11 35.46 -24.52 55.74
N LYS A 12 35.66 -23.32 55.20
CA LYS A 12 36.12 -22.18 55.98
C LYS A 12 35.45 -20.89 55.45
N SER A 13 34.58 -20.36 56.27
CA SER A 13 33.98 -19.03 56.23
C SER A 13 35.04 -17.95 56.33
N LYS A 14 35.01 -16.98 55.42
CA LYS A 14 35.52 -15.62 55.66
C LYS A 14 34.54 -14.64 55.05
N HIS A 15 33.87 -13.90 55.91
CA HIS A 15 33.01 -12.78 55.53
C HIS A 15 33.87 -11.68 54.90
N LEU A 16 33.61 -11.36 53.67
CA LEU A 16 34.09 -10.16 53.01
C LEU A 16 32.87 -9.32 52.63
N THR A 17 32.64 -8.24 53.32
CA THR A 17 31.59 -7.27 53.05
C THR A 17 32.06 -6.41 51.88
N ILE A 18 31.50 -6.67 50.68
CA ILE A 18 31.69 -5.80 49.53
C ILE A 18 30.46 -4.87 49.47
N GLY A 19 30.71 -3.60 49.80
CA GLY A 19 29.72 -2.55 49.59
C GLY A 19 29.41 -2.38 48.10
N ALA A 20 28.19 -2.74 47.72
CA ALA A 20 27.68 -2.48 46.38
C ALA A 20 27.34 -0.99 46.27
N LEU A 21 28.16 -0.26 45.53
CA LEU A 21 27.83 1.08 45.07
C LEU A 21 26.82 0.96 43.95
N PHE A 22 25.54 1.17 44.24
CA PHE A 22 24.52 1.34 43.22
C PHE A 22 24.71 2.71 42.54
N VAL A 23 25.34 2.71 41.35
CA VAL A 23 25.26 3.85 40.44
C VAL A 23 23.89 3.73 39.75
N ALA A 24 22.94 4.52 40.23
CA ALA A 24 21.68 4.72 39.52
C ALA A 24 22.00 5.50 38.23
N ALA A 25 22.14 4.81 37.12
CA ALA A 25 22.10 5.45 35.81
C ALA A 25 20.67 5.97 35.59
N ALA A 26 20.49 7.28 35.74
CA ALA A 26 19.28 7.95 35.28
C ALA A 26 19.22 7.81 33.74
N ILE A 27 18.45 6.85 33.26
CA ILE A 27 18.01 6.81 31.85
C ILE A 27 17.10 8.02 31.70
N THR A 28 17.66 9.13 31.22
CA THR A 28 16.83 10.21 30.67
C THR A 28 16.14 9.63 29.45
N ALA A 29 14.87 9.22 29.63
CA ALA A 29 13.99 9.03 28.52
C ALA A 29 13.94 10.39 27.78
N THR A 30 14.65 10.49 26.68
CA THR A 30 14.42 11.55 25.71
C THR A 30 12.98 11.29 25.24
N GLY A 31 12.05 12.06 25.81
CA GLY A 31 10.67 12.05 25.36
C GLY A 31 10.68 12.33 23.86
N LEU A 32 10.19 11.37 23.08
CA LEU A 32 9.77 11.64 21.72
C LEU A 32 8.83 12.86 21.86
N ALA A 33 9.18 13.95 21.18
CA ALA A 33 8.29 15.10 21.10
C ALA A 33 6.94 14.58 20.64
N ALA A 34 5.90 14.87 21.40
CA ALA A 34 4.55 14.49 21.00
C ALA A 34 4.30 15.10 19.62
N THR A 35 3.98 14.25 18.64
CA THR A 35 3.60 14.70 17.31
C THR A 35 2.49 15.74 17.48
N PRO A 36 2.58 16.92 16.82
CA PRO A 36 1.53 17.94 16.95
C PRO A 36 0.18 17.31 16.68
N ALA A 37 -0.78 17.54 17.56
CA ALA A 37 -2.12 17.01 17.36
C ALA A 37 -2.77 17.79 16.21
N HIS A 38 -2.93 17.16 15.05
CA HIS A 38 -3.71 17.74 13.97
C HIS A 38 -5.17 17.88 14.40
N GLU A 39 -5.84 18.86 13.86
CA GLU A 39 -7.23 19.17 14.18
C GLU A 39 -8.08 19.21 12.92
N VAL A 40 -9.20 18.53 12.95
CA VAL A 40 -10.21 18.63 11.89
C VAL A 40 -11.05 19.89 12.14
N LYS A 41 -11.09 20.76 11.15
CA LYS A 41 -11.84 22.03 11.20
C LYS A 41 -12.82 22.14 10.04
N PRO A 42 -13.88 22.94 10.18
CA PRO A 42 -14.63 23.37 9.03
C PRO A 42 -13.71 24.07 8.02
N LEU A 43 -13.91 23.80 6.72
CA LEU A 43 -13.16 24.52 5.68
C LEU A 43 -13.48 26.01 5.75
N SER A 44 -12.46 26.85 5.92
CA SER A 44 -12.66 28.30 5.96
C SER A 44 -12.98 28.88 4.57
N GLY A 45 -13.72 29.97 4.53
CA GLY A 45 -14.05 30.66 3.28
C GLY A 45 -12.81 31.16 2.52
N ASP A 46 -11.75 31.53 3.24
CA ASP A 46 -10.49 31.97 2.63
C ASP A 46 -9.79 30.79 1.92
N LEU A 47 -9.69 29.65 2.57
CA LEU A 47 -9.12 28.43 1.96
C LEU A 47 -9.99 27.93 0.80
N ALA A 48 -11.31 27.95 0.95
CA ALA A 48 -12.22 27.59 -0.14
C ALA A 48 -12.01 28.48 -1.37
N THR A 49 -11.83 29.77 -1.16
CA THR A 49 -11.55 30.73 -2.23
C THR A 49 -10.16 30.52 -2.85
N GLU A 50 -9.13 30.39 -2.01
CA GLU A 50 -7.75 30.23 -2.46
C GLU A 50 -7.55 28.94 -3.29
N TYR A 51 -8.19 27.85 -2.87
CA TYR A 51 -8.09 26.55 -3.52
C TYR A 51 -9.23 26.28 -4.51
N LYS A 52 -10.14 27.23 -4.73
CA LYS A 52 -11.32 27.12 -5.61
C LYS A 52 -12.16 25.88 -5.31
N LEU A 53 -12.38 25.63 -4.02
CA LEU A 53 -13.17 24.52 -3.53
C LEU A 53 -14.63 24.93 -3.35
N ASP A 54 -15.56 24.09 -3.81
CA ASP A 54 -17.00 24.31 -3.61
C ASP A 54 -17.38 24.02 -2.14
N PRO A 55 -17.78 25.04 -1.35
CA PRO A 55 -18.14 24.84 0.05
C PRO A 55 -19.42 24.02 0.26
N ALA A 56 -20.19 23.78 -0.80
CA ALA A 56 -21.32 22.86 -0.73
C ALA A 56 -20.86 21.40 -0.60
N PHE A 57 -19.70 21.05 -1.15
CA PHE A 57 -19.10 19.73 -1.04
C PHE A 57 -18.04 19.68 0.07
N TYR A 58 -17.06 20.59 0.03
CA TYR A 58 -15.93 20.59 0.97
C TYR A 58 -16.31 21.27 2.28
N GLN A 59 -16.50 20.50 3.33
CA GLN A 59 -17.00 20.98 4.61
C GLN A 59 -16.03 20.77 5.77
N LYS A 60 -15.06 19.84 5.63
CA LYS A 60 -14.02 19.56 6.61
C LYS A 60 -12.65 19.77 6.00
N SER A 61 -11.70 20.14 6.82
CA SER A 61 -10.30 20.30 6.43
C SER A 61 -9.35 20.01 7.58
N ALA A 62 -8.10 19.68 7.22
CA ALA A 62 -6.95 19.75 8.09
C ALA A 62 -5.78 20.37 7.33
N TRP A 63 -4.84 20.93 8.07
CA TRP A 63 -3.66 21.58 7.51
C TRP A 63 -2.41 20.95 8.11
N VAL A 64 -1.51 20.48 7.26
CA VAL A 64 -0.28 19.81 7.67
C VAL A 64 0.85 20.16 6.71
N GLN A 65 1.96 20.69 7.20
CA GLN A 65 3.18 20.92 6.38
C GLN A 65 2.90 21.69 5.06
N ASP A 66 2.00 22.69 5.10
CA ASP A 66 1.52 23.45 3.93
C ASP A 66 0.74 22.61 2.88
N ILE A 67 0.26 21.42 3.27
CA ILE A 67 -0.68 20.61 2.52
C ILE A 67 -2.09 20.86 3.08
N LEU A 68 -3.03 21.21 2.22
CA LEU A 68 -4.45 21.29 2.59
C LEU A 68 -5.10 19.93 2.35
N ILE A 69 -5.66 19.34 3.39
CA ILE A 69 -6.57 18.21 3.28
C ILE A 69 -8.00 18.77 3.31
N ALA A 70 -8.77 18.50 2.27
CA ALA A 70 -10.16 18.98 2.15
C ALA A 70 -11.09 17.83 1.75
N THR A 71 -12.28 17.80 2.35
CA THR A 71 -13.20 16.68 2.14
C THR A 71 -14.64 17.04 2.47
N SER A 72 -15.58 16.18 2.06
CA SER A 72 -16.98 16.25 2.46
C SER A 72 -17.14 15.97 3.96
N LYS A 73 -18.32 16.28 4.49
CA LYS A 73 -18.66 15.94 5.88
C LYS A 73 -18.75 14.43 6.15
N ARG A 74 -18.80 13.60 5.10
CA ARG A 74 -19.00 12.14 5.18
C ARG A 74 -17.74 11.38 5.55
N VAL A 75 -16.57 11.91 5.21
CA VAL A 75 -15.29 11.29 5.58
C VAL A 75 -15.10 11.31 7.09
N SER A 76 -14.65 10.22 7.65
CA SER A 76 -14.35 10.09 9.08
C SER A 76 -13.24 11.07 9.51
N ASP A 77 -13.36 11.65 10.69
CA ASP A 77 -12.29 12.46 11.26
C ASP A 77 -11.01 11.66 11.49
N TYR A 78 -11.13 10.37 11.80
CA TYR A 78 -9.96 9.48 11.89
C TYR A 78 -9.19 9.38 10.58
N THR A 79 -9.89 9.33 9.44
CA THR A 79 -9.26 9.30 8.12
C THR A 79 -8.50 10.58 7.82
N ILE A 80 -9.09 11.73 8.14
CA ILE A 80 -8.45 13.05 7.95
C ILE A 80 -7.19 13.16 8.81
N LEU A 81 -7.28 12.74 10.06
CA LEU A 81 -6.15 12.77 11.00
C LEU A 81 -5.07 11.75 10.63
N GLU A 82 -5.45 10.58 10.12
CA GLU A 82 -4.50 9.58 9.64
C GLU A 82 -3.75 10.08 8.39
N ALA A 83 -4.45 10.68 7.44
CA ALA A 83 -3.82 11.27 6.28
C ALA A 83 -2.86 12.41 6.69
N ALA A 84 -3.27 13.27 7.62
CA ALA A 84 -2.41 14.33 8.16
C ALA A 84 -1.16 13.76 8.85
N TYR A 85 -1.31 12.72 9.65
CA TYR A 85 -0.20 12.03 10.30
C TYR A 85 0.79 11.45 9.26
N GLN A 86 0.30 10.74 8.24
CA GLN A 86 1.19 10.17 7.23
C GLN A 86 1.95 11.26 6.47
N PHE A 87 1.29 12.35 6.06
CA PHE A 87 1.96 13.49 5.43
C PHE A 87 3.01 14.11 6.34
N GLU A 88 2.70 14.31 7.63
CA GLU A 88 3.65 14.87 8.57
C GLU A 88 4.90 14.01 8.69
N MET A 89 4.73 12.72 8.93
CA MET A 89 5.85 11.81 9.13
C MET A 89 6.74 11.71 7.89
N VAL A 90 6.15 11.69 6.70
CA VAL A 90 6.93 11.69 5.45
C VAL A 90 7.63 13.03 5.24
N MET A 91 6.93 14.16 5.45
CA MET A 91 7.50 15.51 5.29
C MET A 91 8.61 15.83 6.31
N GLU A 92 8.55 15.27 7.51
CA GLU A 92 9.62 15.39 8.51
C GLU A 92 10.85 14.55 8.13
N ALA A 93 10.65 13.41 7.47
CA ALA A 93 11.72 12.56 7.00
C ALA A 93 12.46 13.15 5.78
N ILE A 94 11.73 13.84 4.90
CA ILE A 94 12.27 14.42 3.65
C ILE A 94 13.33 15.49 3.95
N LYS A 95 14.38 15.54 3.12
CA LYS A 95 15.42 16.58 3.21
C LYS A 95 14.81 17.99 3.14
N PRO A 96 15.28 18.93 3.97
CA PRO A 96 14.65 20.26 4.13
C PRO A 96 14.45 21.04 2.83
N GLU A 97 15.39 20.95 1.88
CA GLU A 97 15.32 21.62 0.61
C GLU A 97 14.25 21.02 -0.32
N VAL A 98 14.03 19.70 -0.24
CA VAL A 98 12.96 19.01 -0.98
C VAL A 98 11.60 19.35 -0.35
N ALA A 99 11.50 19.26 0.96
CA ALA A 99 10.30 19.62 1.69
C ALA A 99 9.87 21.08 1.43
N LYS A 100 10.85 22.00 1.39
CA LYS A 100 10.59 23.41 1.07
C LYS A 100 9.93 23.55 -0.30
N ARG A 101 10.48 22.90 -1.35
CA ARG A 101 9.91 22.99 -2.71
C ARG A 101 8.49 22.43 -2.78
N ILE A 102 8.21 21.33 -2.05
CA ILE A 102 6.85 20.76 -1.96
C ILE A 102 5.88 21.76 -1.30
N ARG A 103 6.25 22.36 -0.15
CA ARG A 103 5.41 23.37 0.53
C ARG A 103 5.07 24.56 -0.37
N GLU A 104 6.02 25.03 -1.16
CA GLU A 104 5.83 26.15 -2.11
C GLU A 104 4.78 25.83 -3.19
N ARG A 105 4.47 24.53 -3.43
CA ARG A 105 3.47 24.10 -4.41
C ARG A 105 2.03 24.12 -3.87
N LYS A 106 1.84 24.31 -2.56
CA LYS A 106 0.51 24.32 -1.94
C LYS A 106 -0.33 23.12 -2.35
N VAL A 107 0.19 21.92 -2.07
CA VAL A 107 -0.44 20.64 -2.44
C VAL A 107 -1.84 20.56 -1.84
N LEU A 108 -2.80 20.07 -2.63
CA LEU A 108 -4.16 19.77 -2.21
C LEU A 108 -4.33 18.25 -2.08
N CYS A 109 -4.78 17.79 -0.92
CA CYS A 109 -5.25 16.44 -0.73
C CYS A 109 -6.78 16.42 -0.63
N ILE A 110 -7.42 15.62 -1.45
CA ILE A 110 -8.85 15.38 -1.44
C ILE A 110 -9.11 13.98 -0.91
N LEU A 111 -9.92 13.87 0.14
CA LEU A 111 -10.39 12.58 0.62
C LEU A 111 -11.85 12.37 0.19
N VAL A 112 -12.15 11.20 -0.31
CA VAL A 112 -13.48 10.77 -0.73
C VAL A 112 -13.99 9.72 0.26
N ALA A 113 -15.21 9.86 0.75
CA ALA A 113 -15.78 8.91 1.68
C ALA A 113 -16.00 7.54 1.00
N ARG A 114 -15.96 6.48 1.80
CA ARG A 114 -16.17 5.09 1.34
C ARG A 114 -17.48 4.87 0.56
N ASP A 115 -18.47 5.71 0.78
CA ASP A 115 -19.79 5.66 0.17
C ASP A 115 -20.07 6.87 -0.76
N GLU A 116 -19.02 7.64 -1.11
CA GLU A 116 -19.02 8.65 -2.16
C GLU A 116 -18.30 8.09 -3.40
N LEU A 117 -18.73 8.57 -4.55
CA LEU A 117 -18.11 8.22 -5.84
C LEU A 117 -17.05 9.25 -6.22
N THR A 118 -16.05 8.87 -6.98
CA THR A 118 -15.06 9.82 -7.51
C THR A 118 -15.75 10.95 -8.29
N SER A 119 -16.80 10.63 -9.05
CA SER A 119 -17.57 11.63 -9.80
C SER A 119 -18.48 12.53 -8.94
N ASP A 120 -18.65 12.27 -7.65
CA ASP A 120 -19.34 13.20 -6.73
C ASP A 120 -18.47 14.41 -6.40
N VAL A 121 -17.16 14.25 -6.46
CA VAL A 121 -16.19 15.32 -6.20
C VAL A 121 -16.28 16.37 -7.31
N PRO A 122 -16.46 17.67 -6.97
CA PRO A 122 -16.69 18.72 -7.97
C PRO A 122 -15.64 18.80 -9.09
N GLN A 123 -14.37 18.53 -8.77
CA GLN A 123 -13.25 18.55 -9.71
C GLN A 123 -13.19 17.31 -10.62
N PHE A 124 -13.89 16.24 -10.27
CA PHE A 124 -13.81 14.94 -10.94
C PHE A 124 -15.14 14.49 -11.53
N LYS A 125 -16.04 15.44 -11.78
CA LYS A 125 -17.28 15.16 -12.52
C LYS A 125 -16.96 14.56 -13.89
N SER A 126 -17.71 13.52 -14.27
CA SER A 126 -17.50 12.79 -15.50
C SER A 126 -18.77 12.76 -16.34
N ASP A 127 -18.61 12.81 -17.65
CA ASP A 127 -19.66 12.59 -18.63
C ASP A 127 -19.82 11.12 -19.06
N LYS A 128 -18.95 10.24 -18.50
CA LYS A 128 -19.07 8.78 -18.68
C LYS A 128 -20.39 8.28 -18.15
N THR A 129 -20.86 7.15 -18.69
CA THR A 129 -22.14 6.52 -18.31
C THR A 129 -21.99 5.01 -18.19
N GLY A 130 -22.93 4.37 -17.49
CA GLY A 130 -23.00 2.92 -17.33
C GLY A 130 -21.69 2.34 -16.79
N ARG A 131 -21.24 1.25 -17.37
CA ARG A 131 -20.06 0.50 -16.95
C ARG A 131 -18.77 1.33 -16.90
N GLU A 132 -18.61 2.25 -17.83
CA GLU A 132 -17.43 3.10 -17.90
C GLU A 132 -17.38 4.10 -16.74
N LEU A 133 -18.55 4.63 -16.35
CA LEU A 133 -18.68 5.48 -15.16
C LEU A 133 -18.46 4.68 -13.87
N ASP A 134 -19.00 3.48 -13.78
CA ASP A 134 -18.80 2.61 -12.62
C ASP A 134 -17.31 2.29 -12.43
N PHE A 135 -16.62 1.96 -13.54
CA PHE A 135 -15.18 1.72 -13.50
C PHE A 135 -14.41 2.96 -13.03
N TYR A 136 -14.70 4.13 -13.59
CA TYR A 136 -14.11 5.40 -13.17
C TYR A 136 -14.31 5.67 -11.67
N ASN A 137 -15.52 5.47 -11.18
CA ASN A 137 -15.88 5.77 -9.79
C ASN A 137 -15.21 4.87 -8.75
N TRP A 138 -14.94 3.61 -9.10
CA TRP A 138 -14.50 2.62 -8.13
C TRP A 138 -13.09 2.10 -8.37
N ARG A 139 -12.58 2.24 -9.59
CA ARG A 139 -11.22 1.78 -9.93
C ARG A 139 -10.18 2.88 -9.69
N GLU A 140 -10.54 4.13 -9.92
CA GLU A 140 -9.65 5.28 -9.80
C GLU A 140 -9.98 6.05 -8.51
N ARG A 141 -9.55 5.52 -7.37
CA ARG A 141 -9.79 6.11 -6.04
C ARG A 141 -8.51 6.49 -5.29
N GLY A 142 -7.36 6.42 -5.94
CA GLY A 142 -6.07 6.90 -5.48
C GLY A 142 -5.27 7.35 -6.70
N PHE A 143 -4.95 8.64 -6.81
CA PHE A 143 -4.17 9.18 -7.92
C PHE A 143 -3.66 10.60 -7.67
N LEU A 144 -2.57 10.95 -8.36
CA LEU A 144 -2.08 12.31 -8.49
C LEU A 144 -2.65 12.98 -9.74
N THR A 145 -3.00 14.25 -9.63
CA THR A 145 -3.41 15.11 -10.76
C THR A 145 -2.96 16.56 -10.53
N THR A 146 -3.34 17.44 -11.45
CA THR A 146 -3.14 18.88 -11.31
C THR A 146 -4.48 19.59 -11.30
N ILE A 147 -4.74 20.34 -10.24
CA ILE A 147 -5.92 21.20 -10.11
C ILE A 147 -5.43 22.63 -9.97
N ASP A 148 -5.82 23.48 -10.90
CA ASP A 148 -5.50 24.92 -10.87
C ASP A 148 -3.99 25.22 -10.72
N GLY A 149 -3.17 24.40 -11.39
CA GLY A 149 -1.70 24.51 -11.38
C GLY A 149 -1.02 23.97 -10.12
N ARG A 150 -1.77 23.41 -9.18
CA ARG A 150 -1.24 22.74 -7.98
C ARG A 150 -1.24 21.24 -8.15
N SER A 151 -0.28 20.58 -7.54
CA SER A 151 -0.35 19.13 -7.35
C SER A 151 -1.54 18.80 -6.45
N ALA A 152 -2.41 17.93 -6.89
CA ALA A 152 -3.56 17.48 -6.13
C ALA A 152 -3.59 15.96 -6.10
N VAL A 153 -3.76 15.40 -4.91
CA VAL A 153 -3.88 13.95 -4.70
C VAL A 153 -5.29 13.64 -4.20
N LEU A 154 -5.88 12.57 -4.70
CA LEU A 154 -7.15 12.05 -4.21
C LEU A 154 -6.91 10.68 -3.58
N PHE A 155 -7.55 10.43 -2.44
CA PHE A 155 -7.55 9.14 -1.77
C PHE A 155 -8.94 8.76 -1.28
N ALA A 156 -9.22 7.46 -1.35
CA ALA A 156 -10.40 6.90 -0.72
C ALA A 156 -10.18 6.70 0.78
N GLU A 157 -11.23 6.97 1.57
CA GLU A 157 -11.25 6.73 3.01
C GLU A 157 -10.87 5.27 3.34
N GLU A 158 -11.40 4.33 2.58
CA GLU A 158 -11.17 2.90 2.78
C GLU A 158 -9.71 2.47 2.58
N ASP A 159 -8.96 3.18 1.73
CA ASP A 159 -7.57 2.88 1.48
C ASP A 159 -6.66 3.51 2.55
N VAL A 160 -6.95 4.75 2.98
CA VAL A 160 -6.21 5.42 4.05
C VAL A 160 -6.33 4.68 5.38
N MET A 161 -7.52 4.14 5.68
CA MET A 161 -7.82 3.43 6.95
C MET A 161 -7.72 1.91 6.84
N GLU A 162 -7.39 1.39 5.66
CA GLU A 162 -7.34 -0.05 5.36
C GLU A 162 -8.63 -0.79 5.75
N TYR A 163 -9.79 -0.19 5.42
CA TYR A 163 -11.08 -0.87 5.65
C TYR A 163 -11.17 -2.15 4.81
N GLU A 164 -11.97 -3.10 5.27
CA GLU A 164 -12.27 -4.29 4.47
C GLU A 164 -12.98 -3.87 3.18
N GLY A 165 -12.49 -4.36 2.03
CA GLY A 165 -12.93 -3.96 0.69
C GLY A 165 -12.13 -2.81 0.07
N GLY A 166 -11.29 -2.12 0.86
CA GLY A 166 -10.29 -1.17 0.38
C GLY A 166 -8.94 -1.83 0.09
N MET A 167 -7.95 -1.00 -0.28
CA MET A 167 -6.57 -1.44 -0.41
C MET A 167 -5.99 -1.70 0.97
N GLN A 168 -5.29 -2.82 1.09
CA GLN A 168 -4.63 -3.23 2.32
C GLN A 168 -3.19 -3.63 2.03
N LEU A 169 -2.36 -3.61 3.06
CA LEU A 169 -0.94 -4.01 3.00
C LEU A 169 -0.03 -3.02 2.27
N GLU A 170 -0.55 -1.89 1.85
CA GLU A 170 0.24 -0.78 1.32
C GLU A 170 -0.42 0.56 1.65
N SER A 171 0.36 1.63 1.74
CA SER A 171 -0.18 2.98 1.80
C SER A 171 -0.19 3.60 0.40
N ILE A 172 -1.36 3.65 -0.22
CA ILE A 172 -1.57 4.38 -1.48
C ILE A 172 -1.24 5.88 -1.30
N LEU A 173 -1.51 6.43 -0.11
CA LEU A 173 -1.15 7.82 0.19
C LEU A 173 0.36 8.05 0.03
N ILE A 174 1.19 7.16 0.56
CA ILE A 174 2.66 7.28 0.46
C ILE A 174 3.11 7.08 -0.99
N HIS A 175 2.47 6.20 -1.76
CA HIS A 175 2.75 6.02 -3.19
C HIS A 175 2.50 7.31 -3.98
N GLU A 176 1.28 7.84 -3.92
CA GLU A 176 0.90 9.04 -4.66
C GLU A 176 1.68 10.28 -4.18
N PHE A 177 2.01 10.33 -2.89
CA PHE A 177 2.90 11.36 -2.39
C PHE A 177 4.33 11.21 -2.90
N GLY A 178 4.78 10.00 -3.22
CA GLY A 178 6.00 9.73 -3.96
C GLY A 178 6.03 10.49 -5.31
N HIS A 179 4.93 10.46 -6.04
CA HIS A 179 4.79 11.25 -7.28
C HIS A 179 4.81 12.77 -7.03
N VAL A 180 4.23 13.24 -5.90
CA VAL A 180 4.35 14.66 -5.51
C VAL A 180 5.80 15.03 -5.20
N ILE A 181 6.54 14.16 -4.51
CA ILE A 181 7.95 14.38 -4.18
C ILE A 181 8.78 14.46 -5.46
N ASP A 182 8.61 13.56 -6.41
CA ASP A 182 9.26 13.62 -7.73
C ASP A 182 8.84 14.90 -8.49
N GLY A 183 7.54 15.09 -8.67
CA GLY A 183 6.99 16.17 -9.50
C GLY A 183 7.30 17.58 -8.97
N ALA A 184 7.17 17.80 -7.66
CA ALA A 184 7.27 19.09 -7.01
C ALA A 184 8.57 19.30 -6.23
N GLY A 185 9.12 18.22 -5.67
CA GLY A 185 10.26 18.29 -4.75
C GLY A 185 11.62 18.18 -5.43
N PHE A 186 11.75 17.50 -6.57
CA PHE A 186 13.04 17.29 -7.22
C PHE A 186 13.59 18.54 -7.92
N ASP A 187 14.89 18.73 -7.79
CA ASP A 187 15.64 19.60 -8.68
C ASP A 187 16.14 18.83 -9.93
N GLU A 188 16.79 19.54 -10.84
CA GLU A 188 17.29 18.94 -12.09
C GLU A 188 18.35 17.85 -11.85
N SER A 189 19.16 17.95 -10.80
CA SER A 189 20.16 16.95 -10.44
C SER A 189 19.49 15.65 -9.99
N GLN A 190 18.46 15.76 -9.13
CA GLN A 190 17.69 14.62 -8.64
C GLN A 190 16.92 13.95 -9.77
N ARG A 191 16.33 14.71 -10.71
CA ARG A 191 15.66 14.16 -11.91
C ARG A 191 16.63 13.37 -12.80
N ARG A 192 17.85 13.90 -13.04
CA ARG A 192 18.87 13.13 -13.79
C ARG A 192 19.24 11.84 -13.07
N LYS A 193 19.45 11.87 -11.75
CA LYS A 193 19.77 10.68 -10.96
C LYS A 193 18.65 9.64 -11.02
N LEU A 194 17.38 10.07 -11.01
CA LEU A 194 16.25 9.17 -11.18
C LEU A 194 16.29 8.50 -12.56
N THR A 195 16.53 9.26 -13.62
CA THR A 195 16.67 8.72 -14.98
C THR A 195 17.81 7.73 -15.09
N GLU A 196 18.95 8.05 -14.49
CA GLU A 196 20.12 7.18 -14.46
C GLU A 196 19.86 5.89 -13.68
N ALA A 197 19.27 5.99 -12.48
CA ALA A 197 18.93 4.84 -11.65
C ALA A 197 17.95 3.89 -12.37
N PHE A 198 16.86 4.44 -12.92
CA PHE A 198 15.89 3.66 -13.68
C PHE A 198 16.51 2.97 -14.90
N THR A 199 17.31 3.70 -15.69
CA THR A 199 18.00 3.14 -16.86
C THR A 199 18.94 2.00 -16.45
N GLN A 200 19.69 2.18 -15.37
CA GLN A 200 20.58 1.14 -14.85
C GLN A 200 19.80 -0.08 -14.32
N ALA A 201 18.69 0.14 -13.59
CA ALA A 201 17.84 -0.94 -13.12
C ALA A 201 17.30 -1.78 -14.29
N LYS A 202 16.76 -1.13 -15.32
CA LYS A 202 16.28 -1.80 -16.54
C LYS A 202 17.40 -2.55 -17.26
N SER A 203 18.59 -1.98 -17.38
CA SER A 203 19.73 -2.64 -18.04
C SER A 203 20.23 -3.89 -17.31
N LYS A 204 20.03 -3.94 -16.00
CA LYS A 204 20.35 -5.10 -15.15
C LYS A 204 19.21 -6.12 -15.04
N GLY A 205 18.07 -5.86 -15.68
CA GLY A 205 16.87 -6.70 -15.59
C GLY A 205 16.15 -6.65 -14.24
N LEU A 206 16.44 -5.64 -13.39
CA LEU A 206 15.72 -5.47 -12.13
C LEU A 206 14.25 -5.12 -12.41
N TRP A 207 13.38 -5.46 -11.45
CA TRP A 207 11.93 -5.23 -11.51
C TRP A 207 11.22 -6.00 -12.64
N ASN A 208 11.85 -7.10 -13.14
CA ASN A 208 11.25 -8.07 -14.06
C ASN A 208 10.98 -9.42 -13.40
N ASP A 209 11.11 -9.50 -12.09
CA ASP A 209 10.95 -10.72 -11.28
C ASP A 209 9.66 -10.72 -10.46
N GLY A 210 8.68 -9.92 -10.89
CA GLY A 210 7.32 -9.98 -10.37
C GLY A 210 6.66 -11.31 -10.68
N ARG A 211 5.60 -11.62 -9.97
CA ARG A 211 4.86 -12.86 -10.14
C ARG A 211 3.84 -12.73 -11.26
N ALA A 212 3.99 -13.51 -12.32
CA ALA A 212 2.95 -13.62 -13.34
C ALA A 212 1.74 -14.38 -12.78
N ALA A 213 0.94 -13.68 -11.97
CA ALA A 213 -0.20 -14.26 -11.28
C ALA A 213 -1.36 -13.27 -11.20
N GLN A 214 -2.58 -13.79 -11.09
CA GLN A 214 -3.80 -13.01 -10.97
C GLN A 214 -4.60 -13.47 -9.75
N ARG A 215 -5.03 -12.52 -8.93
CA ARG A 215 -5.92 -12.80 -7.81
C ARG A 215 -7.35 -12.98 -8.32
N PHE A 216 -7.94 -14.14 -8.04
CA PHE A 216 -9.33 -14.42 -8.34
C PHE A 216 -10.25 -13.83 -7.26
N ARG A 217 -11.20 -12.97 -7.65
CA ARG A 217 -12.04 -12.18 -6.74
C ARG A 217 -13.54 -12.34 -6.95
N ARG A 218 -13.99 -13.28 -7.80
CA ARG A 218 -15.40 -13.44 -8.16
C ARG A 218 -16.24 -14.25 -7.17
N VAL A 219 -15.65 -14.71 -6.08
CA VAL A 219 -16.39 -15.36 -5.00
C VAL A 219 -16.56 -14.36 -3.87
N THR A 220 -17.81 -14.09 -3.53
CA THR A 220 -18.21 -13.21 -2.44
C THR A 220 -19.08 -13.98 -1.48
N GLY A 221 -19.10 -13.58 -0.19
CA GLY A 221 -19.93 -14.20 0.83
C GLY A 221 -19.25 -15.34 1.59
N GLU A 222 -19.96 -15.86 2.58
CA GLU A 222 -19.47 -16.86 3.53
C GLU A 222 -19.86 -18.30 3.14
N GLU A 223 -20.84 -18.47 2.26
CA GLU A 223 -21.26 -19.79 1.81
C GLU A 223 -20.21 -20.43 0.90
N PRO A 224 -19.78 -21.66 1.22
CA PRO A 224 -18.77 -22.34 0.44
C PRO A 224 -19.25 -22.74 -0.95
N VAL A 225 -18.52 -22.32 -1.98
CA VAL A 225 -18.76 -22.69 -3.38
C VAL A 225 -17.64 -23.58 -3.92
N SER A 226 -17.93 -24.42 -4.92
CA SER A 226 -16.88 -25.20 -5.61
C SER A 226 -15.91 -24.25 -6.31
N LEU A 227 -14.61 -24.38 -6.01
CA LEU A 227 -13.56 -23.62 -6.66
C LEU A 227 -13.55 -23.84 -8.17
N LEU A 228 -13.67 -25.08 -8.61
CA LEU A 228 -13.69 -25.41 -10.03
C LEU A 228 -14.88 -24.75 -10.75
N ASP A 229 -16.09 -24.84 -10.18
CA ASP A 229 -17.28 -24.26 -10.80
C ASP A 229 -17.19 -22.74 -10.86
N ALA A 230 -16.68 -22.12 -9.80
CA ALA A 230 -16.46 -20.68 -9.75
C ALA A 230 -15.47 -20.22 -10.83
N LEU A 231 -14.36 -20.94 -11.02
CA LEU A 231 -13.37 -20.63 -12.04
C LEU A 231 -13.91 -20.86 -13.47
N VAL A 232 -14.61 -21.98 -13.72
CA VAL A 232 -15.23 -22.25 -15.04
C VAL A 232 -16.25 -21.17 -15.38
N LYS A 233 -17.07 -20.76 -14.42
CA LYS A 233 -18.03 -19.66 -14.61
C LYS A 233 -17.34 -18.33 -14.88
N ALA A 234 -16.24 -18.07 -14.19
CA ALA A 234 -15.52 -16.81 -14.30
C ALA A 234 -14.72 -16.68 -15.61
N PHE A 235 -14.20 -17.77 -16.12
CA PHE A 235 -13.35 -17.80 -17.31
C PHE A 235 -13.96 -18.65 -18.43
N PRO A 236 -15.10 -18.22 -19.01
CA PRO A 236 -15.83 -19.00 -20.01
C PRO A 236 -15.06 -19.21 -21.34
N LYS A 237 -13.99 -18.44 -21.57
CA LYS A 237 -13.08 -18.62 -22.70
C LYS A 237 -12.09 -19.78 -22.50
N GLN A 238 -11.97 -20.30 -21.27
CA GLN A 238 -11.06 -21.40 -20.94
C GLN A 238 -11.85 -22.72 -20.80
N SER A 239 -11.27 -23.84 -21.26
CA SER A 239 -11.96 -25.12 -21.10
C SER A 239 -11.94 -25.59 -19.65
N PRO A 240 -13.00 -26.27 -19.17
CA PRO A 240 -13.01 -26.88 -17.83
C PRO A 240 -11.84 -27.85 -17.59
N GLU A 241 -11.42 -28.56 -18.64
CA GLU A 241 -10.31 -29.50 -18.59
C GLU A 241 -8.96 -28.79 -18.38
N LEU A 242 -8.77 -27.61 -18.99
CA LEU A 242 -7.59 -26.77 -18.74
C LEU A 242 -7.56 -26.33 -17.28
N ILE A 243 -8.66 -25.74 -16.79
CA ILE A 243 -8.76 -25.26 -15.41
C ILE A 243 -8.49 -26.38 -14.41
N LYS A 244 -9.05 -27.58 -14.66
CA LYS A 244 -8.80 -28.75 -13.83
C LYS A 244 -7.32 -29.12 -13.81
N ARG A 245 -6.65 -29.14 -14.97
CA ARG A 245 -5.21 -29.43 -15.06
C ARG A 245 -4.37 -28.38 -14.35
N CYS A 246 -4.74 -27.10 -14.38
CA CYS A 246 -4.08 -26.04 -13.62
C CYS A 246 -4.24 -26.27 -12.11
N LEU A 247 -5.40 -26.69 -11.64
CA LEU A 247 -5.62 -27.07 -10.24
C LEU A 247 -4.74 -28.27 -9.84
N ASP A 248 -4.81 -29.34 -10.63
CA ASP A 248 -4.06 -30.58 -10.38
C ASP A 248 -2.53 -30.35 -10.48
N GLY A 249 -2.10 -29.40 -11.31
CA GLY A 249 -0.71 -29.02 -11.52
C GLY A 249 -0.16 -28.01 -10.51
N GLY A 250 -1.00 -27.48 -9.61
CA GLY A 250 -0.60 -26.52 -8.59
C GLY A 250 -0.41 -25.08 -9.08
N ASP A 251 -0.96 -24.74 -10.26
CA ASP A 251 -0.92 -23.36 -10.78
C ASP A 251 -2.06 -22.49 -10.21
N ILE A 252 -2.96 -23.08 -9.43
CA ILE A 252 -3.99 -22.34 -8.70
C ILE A 252 -3.80 -22.62 -7.22
N LEU A 253 -3.60 -21.56 -6.46
CA LEU A 253 -3.33 -21.60 -5.03
C LEU A 253 -4.54 -21.08 -4.26
N VAL A 254 -4.85 -21.72 -3.13
CA VAL A 254 -5.79 -21.20 -2.13
C VAL A 254 -5.02 -20.93 -0.85
N ASN A 255 -5.09 -19.69 -0.38
CA ASN A 255 -4.32 -19.25 0.79
C ASN A 255 -2.84 -19.64 0.68
N GLU A 256 -2.27 -19.36 -0.52
CA GLU A 256 -0.86 -19.60 -0.88
C GLU A 256 -0.43 -21.09 -0.95
N LYS A 257 -1.37 -22.01 -0.86
CA LYS A 257 -1.10 -23.45 -0.93
C LYS A 257 -1.69 -24.06 -2.20
N PRO A 258 -1.00 -25.03 -2.83
CA PRO A 258 -1.58 -25.83 -3.91
C PRO A 258 -2.90 -26.47 -3.48
N THR A 259 -3.82 -26.56 -4.41
CA THR A 259 -5.18 -27.05 -4.17
C THR A 259 -5.61 -28.06 -5.24
N ASN A 260 -6.84 -28.54 -5.18
CA ASN A 260 -7.43 -29.43 -6.17
C ASN A 260 -8.89 -29.08 -6.46
N ALA A 261 -9.47 -29.76 -7.46
CA ALA A 261 -10.81 -29.48 -7.96
C ALA A 261 -11.94 -29.74 -6.92
N ALA A 262 -11.68 -30.49 -5.85
CA ALA A 262 -12.69 -30.81 -4.83
C ALA A 262 -12.80 -29.73 -3.73
N VAL A 263 -11.91 -28.74 -3.72
CA VAL A 263 -11.89 -27.68 -2.72
C VAL A 263 -13.09 -26.76 -2.89
N LYS A 264 -13.68 -26.37 -1.77
CA LYS A 264 -14.67 -25.30 -1.69
C LYS A 264 -14.03 -24.05 -1.09
N ILE A 265 -14.42 -22.89 -1.57
CA ILE A 265 -13.91 -21.59 -1.17
C ILE A 265 -15.06 -20.65 -0.80
N THR A 266 -14.76 -19.66 -0.02
CA THR A 266 -15.61 -18.53 0.36
C THR A 266 -14.99 -17.22 -0.07
N GLY A 267 -15.67 -16.10 0.10
CA GLY A 267 -15.13 -14.77 -0.14
C GLY A 267 -13.92 -14.41 0.73
N LYS A 268 -13.69 -15.15 1.83
CA LYS A 268 -12.52 -14.96 2.72
C LYS A 268 -11.24 -15.63 2.20
N ASP A 269 -11.37 -16.58 1.27
CA ASP A 269 -10.23 -17.32 0.75
C ASP A 269 -9.50 -16.52 -0.34
N LYS A 270 -8.18 -16.49 -0.23
CA LYS A 270 -7.30 -15.87 -1.23
C LYS A 270 -6.99 -16.91 -2.32
N VAL A 271 -7.58 -16.74 -3.50
CA VAL A 271 -7.28 -17.60 -4.66
C VAL A 271 -6.35 -16.85 -5.60
N LEU A 272 -5.26 -17.50 -5.98
CA LEU A 272 -4.26 -16.95 -6.88
C LEU A 272 -4.04 -17.90 -8.06
N ILE A 273 -4.19 -17.40 -9.28
CA ILE A 273 -3.90 -18.12 -10.51
C ILE A 273 -2.49 -17.72 -10.94
N VAL A 274 -1.57 -18.68 -10.98
CA VAL A 274 -0.15 -18.50 -11.35
C VAL A 274 0.04 -18.91 -12.80
N PHE A 275 0.34 -17.96 -13.65
CA PHE A 275 0.54 -18.19 -15.09
C PHE A 275 1.96 -18.64 -15.43
N GLY A 276 2.86 -18.64 -14.44
CA GLY A 276 4.27 -19.01 -14.60
C GLY A 276 5.11 -17.94 -15.29
N GLY A 277 6.42 -18.03 -15.05
CA GLY A 277 7.40 -17.04 -15.54
C GLY A 277 7.38 -15.74 -14.75
N ASP A 278 8.41 -14.96 -15.01
CA ASP A 278 8.55 -13.64 -14.41
C ASP A 278 7.73 -12.60 -15.17
N LYS A 279 7.35 -11.55 -14.48
CA LYS A 279 6.60 -10.41 -14.98
C LYS A 279 7.28 -9.12 -14.56
N GLU A 280 7.22 -8.11 -15.43
CA GLU A 280 7.61 -6.76 -15.05
C GLU A 280 6.74 -6.25 -13.89
N CYS A 281 7.41 -5.81 -12.82
CA CYS A 281 6.77 -5.20 -11.66
C CYS A 281 6.26 -3.80 -12.01
N TYR A 282 5.37 -3.27 -11.16
CA TYR A 282 4.86 -1.91 -11.30
C TYR A 282 5.99 -0.88 -11.33
N ALA A 283 7.00 -1.03 -10.47
CA ALA A 283 8.23 -0.23 -10.48
C ALA A 283 9.00 -0.27 -11.81
N GLY A 284 8.82 -1.29 -12.64
CA GLY A 284 9.46 -1.38 -13.96
C GLY A 284 8.80 -0.58 -15.06
N LYS A 285 7.55 -0.13 -14.89
CA LYS A 285 6.74 0.48 -15.96
C LYS A 285 7.29 1.81 -16.48
N ASN A 286 7.64 2.71 -15.59
CA ASN A 286 8.19 4.03 -15.93
C ASN A 286 8.92 4.64 -14.71
N GLN A 287 9.61 5.77 -14.92
CA GLN A 287 10.41 6.41 -13.88
C GLN A 287 9.59 6.92 -12.69
N ALA A 288 8.37 7.38 -12.92
CA ALA A 288 7.51 7.90 -11.86
C ALA A 288 7.07 6.78 -10.92
N GLU A 289 6.59 5.65 -11.49
CA GLU A 289 6.24 4.48 -10.70
C GLU A 289 7.45 3.86 -10.01
N TYR A 290 8.61 3.82 -10.69
CA TYR A 290 9.87 3.35 -10.11
C TYR A 290 10.23 4.09 -8.82
N PHE A 291 10.08 5.43 -8.83
CA PHE A 291 10.36 6.22 -7.63
C PHE A 291 9.28 6.06 -6.57
N ALA A 292 8.00 6.08 -6.93
CA ALA A 292 6.89 5.92 -5.98
C ALA A 292 6.93 4.58 -5.25
N GLU A 293 7.19 3.47 -5.97
CA GLU A 293 7.44 2.14 -5.40
C GLU A 293 8.67 2.11 -4.48
N GLY A 294 9.71 2.85 -4.87
CA GLY A 294 10.89 3.06 -4.04
C GLY A 294 10.56 3.79 -2.73
N VAL A 295 9.71 4.82 -2.79
CA VAL A 295 9.24 5.56 -1.59
C VAL A 295 8.44 4.65 -0.67
N GLN A 296 7.51 3.84 -1.21
CA GLN A 296 6.77 2.87 -0.40
C GLN A 296 7.71 1.88 0.28
N SER A 297 8.64 1.30 -0.46
CA SER A 297 9.64 0.37 0.11
C SER A 297 10.56 1.05 1.12
N TRP A 298 10.87 2.34 0.95
CA TRP A 298 11.68 3.12 1.88
C TRP A 298 11.01 3.30 3.24
N PHE A 299 9.70 3.37 3.26
CA PHE A 299 8.88 3.49 4.48
C PHE A 299 8.23 2.16 4.91
N ASP A 300 8.65 1.02 4.36
CA ASP A 300 8.18 -0.33 4.67
C ASP A 300 6.67 -0.51 4.46
N THR A 301 6.13 0.06 3.40
CA THR A 301 4.68 0.03 3.12
C THR A 301 4.33 -0.42 1.70
N ASN A 302 5.19 -1.17 1.04
CA ASN A 302 4.86 -1.71 -0.28
C ASN A 302 4.20 -3.10 -0.17
N ARG A 303 3.39 -3.47 -1.16
CA ARG A 303 2.86 -4.83 -1.30
C ARG A 303 3.91 -5.81 -1.83
N THR A 304 3.70 -7.08 -1.62
CA THR A 304 4.64 -8.12 -2.04
C THR A 304 3.96 -9.26 -2.78
N MET A 305 4.70 -9.83 -3.72
CA MET A 305 4.40 -11.12 -4.35
C MET A 305 2.99 -11.24 -4.92
N ASP A 306 2.52 -10.18 -5.53
CA ASP A 306 1.28 -10.18 -6.31
C ASP A 306 1.55 -9.97 -7.82
N HIS A 307 0.51 -9.66 -8.59
CA HIS A 307 0.63 -9.51 -10.04
C HIS A 307 1.42 -8.27 -10.48
N ASP A 308 1.67 -7.32 -9.58
CA ASP A 308 2.40 -6.07 -9.87
C ASP A 308 3.71 -5.94 -9.08
N HIS A 309 3.93 -6.77 -8.05
CA HIS A 309 5.03 -6.61 -7.11
C HIS A 309 5.85 -7.90 -6.97
N ASN A 310 7.15 -7.73 -6.77
CA ASN A 310 8.05 -8.80 -6.34
C ASN A 310 8.12 -8.88 -4.79
N HIS A 311 9.24 -9.32 -4.23
CA HIS A 311 9.43 -9.45 -2.79
C HIS A 311 9.92 -8.18 -2.09
N ILE A 312 10.16 -7.09 -2.84
CA ILE A 312 10.74 -5.85 -2.29
C ILE A 312 9.65 -4.99 -1.68
N HIS A 313 9.68 -4.83 -0.36
CA HIS A 313 8.68 -4.03 0.38
C HIS A 313 9.27 -3.32 1.61
N THR A 314 10.55 -3.51 1.90
CA THR A 314 11.24 -2.84 3.01
C THR A 314 12.47 -2.08 2.53
N ARG A 315 12.88 -1.07 3.31
CA ARG A 315 14.08 -0.28 3.04
C ARG A 315 15.33 -1.16 2.89
N GLN A 316 15.49 -2.17 3.74
CA GLN A 316 16.66 -3.04 3.66
C GLN A 316 16.65 -3.87 2.37
N GLN A 317 15.51 -4.44 2.01
CA GLN A 317 15.37 -5.18 0.75
C GLN A 317 15.64 -4.29 -0.47
N LEU A 318 15.15 -3.03 -0.44
CA LEU A 318 15.42 -2.06 -1.51
C LEU A 318 16.91 -1.76 -1.63
N ARG A 319 17.61 -1.56 -0.50
CA ARG A 319 19.07 -1.35 -0.48
C ARG A 319 19.84 -2.51 -1.08
N ASP A 320 19.41 -3.73 -0.81
CA ASP A 320 20.08 -4.96 -1.27
C ASP A 320 19.79 -5.24 -2.74
N TYR A 321 18.56 -4.98 -3.19
CA TYR A 321 18.08 -5.30 -4.53
C TYR A 321 18.40 -4.23 -5.57
N ASP A 322 18.08 -2.96 -5.27
CA ASP A 322 18.32 -1.81 -6.14
C ASP A 322 19.04 -0.67 -5.40
N PRO A 323 20.36 -0.79 -5.23
CA PRO A 323 21.16 0.22 -4.53
C PRO A 323 21.10 1.62 -5.19
N GLY A 324 20.79 1.68 -6.50
CA GLY A 324 20.67 2.95 -7.24
C GLY A 324 19.44 3.72 -6.78
N LEU A 325 18.28 3.06 -6.74
CA LEU A 325 17.04 3.64 -6.23
C LEU A 325 17.13 3.94 -4.74
N ALA A 326 17.67 3.01 -3.96
CA ALA A 326 17.85 3.19 -2.51
C ALA A 326 18.70 4.43 -2.17
N LYS A 327 19.79 4.65 -2.92
CA LYS A 327 20.63 5.84 -2.75
C LYS A 327 19.90 7.14 -3.07
N LEU A 328 19.07 7.14 -4.11
CA LEU A 328 18.24 8.30 -4.45
C LEU A 328 17.18 8.54 -3.36
N CYS A 329 16.53 7.50 -2.87
CA CYS A 329 15.59 7.59 -1.75
C CYS A 329 16.28 8.18 -0.50
N GLU A 330 17.47 7.72 -0.13
CA GLU A 330 18.21 8.26 1.00
C GLU A 330 18.59 9.74 0.82
N GLU A 331 19.01 10.12 -0.40
CA GLU A 331 19.32 11.51 -0.72
C GLU A 331 18.13 12.44 -0.62
N VAL A 332 16.94 11.96 -0.99
CA VAL A 332 15.71 12.76 -1.04
C VAL A 332 14.92 12.68 0.26
N LEU A 333 14.74 11.47 0.78
CA LEU A 333 13.86 11.19 1.93
C LEU A 333 14.60 11.18 3.26
N GLY A 334 15.95 11.16 3.24
CA GLY A 334 16.72 10.99 4.47
C GLY A 334 16.68 9.55 4.99
N ASP A 335 17.22 9.37 6.19
CA ASP A 335 17.33 8.06 6.86
C ASP A 335 16.66 8.07 8.24
N SER A 336 15.42 8.58 8.29
CA SER A 336 14.65 8.60 9.53
C SER A 336 14.35 7.18 10.02
N GLU A 337 14.15 7.03 11.32
CA GLU A 337 13.76 5.76 11.95
C GLU A 337 12.28 5.42 11.71
N TRP A 338 11.48 6.40 11.29
CA TRP A 338 10.06 6.18 11.08
C TRP A 338 9.80 5.18 9.96
N ARG A 339 8.85 4.28 10.20
CA ARG A 339 8.29 3.33 9.25
C ARG A 339 6.77 3.37 9.35
N PHE A 340 6.12 3.15 8.23
CA PHE A 340 4.68 3.03 8.21
C PHE A 340 4.23 1.84 9.05
N ILE A 341 3.21 2.06 9.84
CA ILE A 341 2.48 1.02 10.57
C ILE A 341 1.01 1.24 10.25
N SER A 342 0.34 0.20 9.82
CA SER A 342 -1.10 0.21 9.52
C SER A 342 -1.92 0.91 10.61
N PRO A 343 -2.88 1.78 10.26
CA PRO A 343 -3.77 2.42 11.23
C PRO A 343 -4.54 1.39 12.07
N ARG A 344 -4.83 0.22 11.52
CA ARG A 344 -5.47 -0.88 12.25
C ARG A 344 -4.59 -1.40 13.39
N MET A 345 -3.27 -1.43 13.22
CA MET A 345 -2.32 -1.85 14.24
C MET A 345 -2.02 -0.75 15.27
N ARG A 346 -2.32 0.50 14.93
CA ARG A 346 -2.16 1.67 15.81
C ARG A 346 -3.47 2.11 16.46
N ALA A 347 -4.56 1.37 16.26
CA ALA A 347 -5.86 1.69 16.85
C ALA A 347 -5.77 1.97 18.36
N GLY A 348 -6.50 2.95 18.82
CA GLY A 348 -6.54 3.36 20.22
C GLY A 348 -5.32 4.19 20.66
N LYS A 349 -4.40 4.56 19.78
CA LYS A 349 -3.22 5.36 20.09
C LYS A 349 -3.28 6.73 19.39
N ASP A 350 -2.69 7.74 20.03
CA ASP A 350 -2.52 9.08 19.47
C ASP A 350 -3.82 9.62 18.82
N HIS A 351 -3.78 10.07 17.58
CA HIS A 351 -4.92 10.55 16.82
C HIS A 351 -5.97 9.48 16.50
N LEU A 352 -5.65 8.20 16.69
CA LEU A 352 -6.58 7.06 16.55
C LEU A 352 -7.18 6.63 17.90
N GLN A 353 -7.06 7.45 18.95
CA GLN A 353 -7.72 7.17 20.22
C GLN A 353 -9.24 7.10 20.04
N GLY A 354 -9.84 5.97 20.44
CA GLY A 354 -11.27 5.69 20.23
C GLY A 354 -11.60 5.04 18.89
N TYR A 355 -10.67 4.94 17.96
CA TYR A 355 -10.85 4.14 16.76
C TYR A 355 -10.80 2.65 17.08
N ASP A 356 -11.83 1.92 16.62
CA ASP A 356 -11.93 0.47 16.76
C ASP A 356 -12.03 -0.19 15.37
N PRO A 357 -10.99 -0.87 14.90
CA PRO A 357 -11.01 -1.54 13.59
C PRO A 357 -12.08 -2.62 13.44
N ALA A 358 -12.54 -3.21 14.55
CA ALA A 358 -13.60 -4.22 14.52
C ALA A 358 -14.99 -3.62 14.21
N GLN A 359 -15.13 -2.31 14.40
CA GLN A 359 -16.35 -1.55 14.05
C GLN A 359 -16.19 -0.77 12.75
N SER A 360 -15.07 -0.91 12.07
CA SER A 360 -14.85 -0.27 10.77
C SER A 360 -15.82 -0.82 9.74
N PRO A 361 -16.32 0.03 8.83
CA PRO A 361 -17.20 -0.43 7.78
C PRO A 361 -16.47 -1.36 6.81
N THR A 362 -17.20 -2.32 6.26
CA THR A 362 -16.77 -3.05 5.05
C THR A 362 -17.25 -2.25 3.83
N VAL A 363 -16.37 -1.99 2.88
CA VAL A 363 -16.75 -1.33 1.64
C VAL A 363 -17.26 -2.38 0.66
N VAL A 364 -18.55 -2.31 0.36
CA VAL A 364 -19.19 -3.21 -0.59
C VAL A 364 -19.33 -2.50 -1.91
N LYS A 365 -18.64 -3.00 -2.92
CA LYS A 365 -18.77 -2.57 -4.32
C LYS A 365 -19.83 -3.41 -5.02
N SER A 366 -20.41 -2.91 -6.11
CA SER A 366 -21.33 -3.71 -6.91
C SER A 366 -20.63 -4.96 -7.47
N ASP A 367 -21.36 -6.03 -7.71
CA ASP A 367 -20.80 -7.25 -8.32
C ASP A 367 -20.04 -6.95 -9.61
N PHE A 368 -20.54 -5.98 -10.38
CA PHE A 368 -19.83 -5.52 -11.57
C PHE A 368 -18.44 -4.96 -11.22
N ILE A 369 -18.33 -4.11 -10.21
CA ILE A 369 -17.05 -3.51 -9.81
C ILE A 369 -16.12 -4.56 -9.21
N GLU A 370 -16.62 -5.46 -8.38
CA GLU A 370 -15.84 -6.58 -7.85
C GLU A 370 -15.26 -7.47 -8.94
N THR A 371 -15.94 -7.58 -10.08
CA THR A 371 -15.52 -8.39 -11.23
C THR A 371 -14.84 -7.59 -12.34
N ALA A 372 -15.00 -6.27 -12.41
CA ALA A 372 -14.46 -5.43 -13.49
C ALA A 372 -12.93 -5.55 -13.62
N ALA A 373 -12.23 -5.53 -12.50
CA ALA A 373 -10.78 -5.74 -12.49
C ALA A 373 -10.43 -7.14 -13.00
N GLN A 374 -11.26 -8.15 -12.71
CA GLN A 374 -11.08 -9.52 -13.18
C GLN A 374 -11.25 -9.60 -14.70
N ASP A 375 -12.30 -8.95 -15.28
CA ASP A 375 -12.51 -8.90 -16.70
C ASP A 375 -11.39 -8.17 -17.43
N TYR A 376 -10.95 -7.04 -16.86
CA TYR A 376 -9.80 -6.29 -17.35
C TYR A 376 -8.52 -7.14 -17.34
N TYR A 377 -8.24 -7.82 -16.24
CA TYR A 377 -7.07 -8.68 -16.14
C TYR A 377 -7.19 -9.93 -17.02
N ASP A 378 -8.37 -10.48 -17.26
CA ASP A 378 -8.54 -11.59 -18.20
C ASP A 378 -8.13 -11.18 -19.63
N GLU A 379 -8.48 -9.98 -20.08
CA GLU A 379 -8.00 -9.42 -21.35
C GLU A 379 -6.49 -9.11 -21.31
N TYR A 380 -6.06 -8.41 -20.27
CA TYR A 380 -4.67 -8.03 -20.07
C TYR A 380 -3.76 -9.26 -19.98
N TRP A 381 -4.23 -10.33 -19.33
CA TRP A 381 -3.48 -11.56 -19.12
C TRP A 381 -3.71 -12.62 -20.21
N THR A 382 -4.23 -12.27 -21.38
CA THR A 382 -4.46 -13.22 -22.46
C THR A 382 -3.22 -14.06 -22.79
N ASP A 383 -2.03 -13.44 -22.83
CA ASP A 383 -0.77 -14.14 -23.09
C ASP A 383 -0.39 -15.10 -21.95
N TYR A 384 -0.77 -14.78 -20.71
CA TYR A 384 -0.53 -15.64 -19.56
C TYR A 384 -1.47 -16.86 -19.55
N TRP A 385 -2.72 -16.73 -19.96
CA TRP A 385 -3.59 -17.86 -20.22
C TRP A 385 -3.04 -18.73 -21.35
N GLN A 386 -2.38 -18.13 -22.35
CA GLN A 386 -1.68 -18.89 -23.38
C GLN A 386 -0.56 -19.74 -22.79
N ARG A 387 0.23 -19.21 -21.85
CA ARG A 387 1.25 -20.00 -21.13
C ARG A 387 0.69 -21.25 -20.45
N LEU A 388 -0.48 -21.13 -19.81
CA LEU A 388 -1.16 -22.30 -19.22
C LEU A 388 -1.67 -23.29 -20.29
N ARG A 389 -2.18 -22.82 -21.43
CA ARG A 389 -2.54 -23.71 -22.55
C ARG A 389 -1.33 -24.46 -23.11
N ASP A 390 -0.19 -23.78 -23.24
CA ASP A 390 1.05 -24.37 -23.73
C ASP A 390 1.61 -25.40 -22.74
N LYS A 391 1.51 -25.09 -21.43
CA LYS A 391 1.91 -26.04 -20.36
C LYS A 391 1.00 -27.27 -20.31
N TYR A 392 -0.27 -27.10 -20.61
CA TYR A 392 -1.29 -28.15 -20.57
C TYR A 392 -2.02 -28.28 -21.92
N PRO A 393 -1.36 -28.76 -22.98
CA PRO A 393 -1.98 -28.88 -24.30
C PRO A 393 -3.20 -29.81 -24.26
N ALA A 394 -4.21 -29.51 -25.09
CA ALA A 394 -5.35 -30.38 -25.23
C ALA A 394 -4.87 -31.79 -25.62
N LYS A 395 -5.44 -32.82 -24.99
CA LYS A 395 -5.17 -34.17 -25.43
C LYS A 395 -5.78 -34.35 -26.83
N SER A 396 -4.95 -34.69 -27.80
CA SER A 396 -5.34 -35.06 -29.16
C SER A 396 -6.28 -36.27 -29.16
#